data_6711911342c13abf10e481d48a2d0720
#
_entry.id   6711911342c13abf10e481d48a2d0720
#
_cell.length_a   1.000
_cell.length_b   1.000
_cell.length_c   1.000
_cell.angle_alpha   90.00
_cell.angle_beta   90.00
_cell.angle_gamma   90.00
#
_symmetry.space_group_name_H-M   'P 1'
#
loop_
_entity.id
_entity.type
_entity.pdbx_description
1 polymer ?
#
loop_
_entity_poly.entity_id
_entity_poly.type
_entity_poly.pdbx_seq_one_letter_code
_entity_poly.pdbx_strand_id
1 'polypeptide(L)'
;MVTYTIKKLKTKDFTGIEKANIDNILWGGTYKPECFAQVIYVEDEGFYAKLSCKEADPLVTYKKGDFSDDVCDDSCMEWFIDFLPGNEKGYINFEGTAAAAMNCGVGTDRNDRTPINKMIGELPTLEAGRDGEF
;
A
#
# COMPACT_ATOMS: atom_id res chain seq x y z
N MET A 1 11.93 2.12 -18.12
CA MET A 1 11.47 1.21 -17.06
C MET A 1 12.28 1.55 -15.82
N VAL A 2 11.64 1.81 -14.69
CA VAL A 2 12.34 2.02 -13.41
C VAL A 2 12.38 0.67 -12.68
N THR A 3 13.51 0.34 -12.08
CA THR A 3 13.70 -0.91 -11.33
C THR A 3 13.91 -0.58 -9.86
N TYR A 4 13.20 -1.27 -8.99
CA TYR A 4 13.39 -1.22 -7.54
C TYR A 4 13.85 -2.61 -7.07
N THR A 5 14.90 -2.66 -6.24
CA THR A 5 15.44 -3.92 -5.75
C THR A 5 14.91 -4.23 -4.36
N ILE A 6 14.08 -5.26 -4.25
CA ILE A 6 13.56 -5.76 -2.98
C ILE A 6 14.62 -6.61 -2.30
N LYS A 7 15.04 -6.22 -1.10
CA LYS A 7 16.00 -6.99 -0.30
C LYS A 7 15.29 -8.11 0.47
N LYS A 8 15.94 -9.28 0.48
CA LYS A 8 15.54 -10.40 1.35
C LYS A 8 16.23 -10.24 2.71
N LEU A 9 15.44 -10.25 3.77
CA LEU A 9 15.88 -10.09 5.17
C LEU A 9 15.42 -11.27 6.02
N LYS A 10 15.99 -11.39 7.23
CA LYS A 10 15.56 -12.37 8.24
C LYS A 10 14.52 -11.81 9.22
N THR A 11 14.40 -10.49 9.30
CA THR A 11 13.48 -9.78 10.21
C THR A 11 12.91 -8.57 9.52
N LYS A 12 11.73 -8.11 9.96
CA LYS A 12 11.08 -6.88 9.48
C LYS A 12 11.88 -5.65 9.94
N ASP A 13 12.78 -5.17 9.08
CA ASP A 13 13.59 -3.98 9.31
C ASP A 13 13.73 -3.16 8.04
N PHE A 14 13.27 -1.91 8.06
CA PHE A 14 13.35 -0.98 6.95
C PHE A 14 14.57 -0.07 6.99
N THR A 15 15.46 -0.22 7.98
CA THR A 15 16.69 0.57 8.12
C THR A 15 17.60 0.36 6.91
N GLY A 16 17.99 1.45 6.24
CA GLY A 16 18.85 1.40 5.07
C GLY A 16 18.23 0.75 3.81
N ILE A 17 16.91 0.57 3.79
CA ILE A 17 16.18 0.16 2.59
C ILE A 17 15.98 1.39 1.69
N GLU A 18 16.24 1.22 0.40
CA GLU A 18 16.05 2.26 -0.61
C GLU A 18 14.61 2.76 -0.62
N LYS A 19 14.44 4.08 -0.73
CA LYS A 19 13.14 4.72 -0.87
C LYS A 19 12.77 4.85 -2.35
N ALA A 20 11.63 4.31 -2.74
CA ALA A 20 11.01 4.60 -4.02
C ALA A 20 10.15 5.85 -3.87
N ASN A 21 10.58 6.98 -4.43
CA ASN A 21 9.81 8.22 -4.35
C ASN A 21 8.52 8.14 -5.17
N ILE A 22 7.43 8.65 -4.57
CA ILE A 22 6.13 8.79 -5.23
C ILE A 22 5.97 10.27 -5.52
N ASP A 23 6.43 10.71 -6.70
CA ASP A 23 6.61 12.12 -7.02
C ASP A 23 5.90 12.60 -8.30
N ASN A 24 5.10 11.74 -8.93
CA ASN A 24 4.27 12.12 -10.06
C ASN A 24 2.92 12.66 -9.58
N ILE A 25 2.56 13.87 -10.03
CA ILE A 25 1.22 14.43 -9.82
C ILE A 25 0.35 14.08 -11.03
N LEU A 26 -0.75 13.40 -10.78
CA LEU A 26 -1.74 13.05 -11.79
C LEU A 26 -2.93 14.02 -11.76
N TRP A 27 -3.65 14.09 -12.87
CA TRP A 27 -4.93 14.83 -13.00
C TRP A 27 -4.87 16.34 -12.68
N GLY A 28 -3.70 16.96 -12.87
CA GLY A 28 -3.57 18.42 -12.73
C GLY A 28 -3.60 18.92 -11.28
N GLY A 29 -3.42 18.07 -10.30
CA GLY A 29 -3.29 18.45 -8.90
C GLY A 29 -2.10 19.40 -8.67
N THR A 30 -2.22 20.29 -7.70
CA THR A 30 -1.15 21.23 -7.32
C THR A 30 -0.50 20.87 -5.98
N TYR A 31 -1.20 20.10 -5.14
CA TYR A 31 -0.67 19.61 -3.88
C TYR A 31 0.22 18.39 -4.12
N LYS A 32 1.45 18.46 -3.63
CA LYS A 32 2.44 17.40 -3.77
C LYS A 32 3.11 17.15 -2.41
N PRO A 33 2.54 16.27 -1.59
CA PRO A 33 3.20 15.84 -0.37
C PRO A 33 4.47 15.04 -0.70
N GLU A 34 5.43 15.04 0.22
CA GLU A 34 6.58 14.14 0.14
C GLU A 34 6.13 12.72 0.48
N CYS A 35 6.16 11.81 -0.50
CA CYS A 35 5.75 10.43 -0.34
C CYS A 35 6.81 9.48 -0.87
N PHE A 36 6.95 8.33 -0.20
CA PHE A 36 7.82 7.25 -0.66
C PHE A 36 7.31 5.89 -0.20
N ALA A 37 7.79 4.87 -0.88
CA ALA A 37 7.58 3.47 -0.53
C ALA A 37 8.93 2.78 -0.25
N GLN A 38 8.93 1.82 0.67
CA GLN A 38 10.00 0.87 0.90
C GLN A 38 9.40 -0.52 0.93
N VAL A 39 10.00 -1.49 0.25
CA VAL A 39 9.51 -2.87 0.19
C VAL A 39 10.64 -3.82 0.53
N ILE A 40 10.34 -4.79 1.38
CA ILE A 40 11.23 -5.87 1.77
C ILE A 40 10.53 -7.22 1.65
N TYR A 41 11.28 -8.28 1.50
CA TYR A 41 10.82 -9.64 1.66
C TYR A 41 11.47 -10.24 2.93
N VAL A 42 10.66 -10.68 3.88
CA VAL A 42 11.15 -11.35 5.08
C VAL A 42 11.02 -12.86 4.88
N GLU A 43 12.12 -13.59 5.14
CA GLU A 43 12.18 -15.03 4.95
C GLU A 43 11.12 -15.73 5.80
N ASP A 44 10.40 -16.67 5.21
CA ASP A 44 9.30 -17.44 5.81
C ASP A 44 8.06 -16.61 6.24
N GLU A 45 8.06 -15.29 6.04
CA GLU A 45 6.92 -14.42 6.38
C GLU A 45 6.25 -13.82 5.14
N GLY A 46 7.04 -13.31 4.16
CA GLY A 46 6.51 -12.71 2.94
C GLY A 46 6.93 -11.27 2.72
N PHE A 47 6.13 -10.54 1.94
CA PHE A 47 6.40 -9.15 1.59
C PHE A 47 5.85 -8.17 2.63
N TYR A 48 6.64 -7.15 2.93
CA TYR A 48 6.24 -5.99 3.71
C TYR A 48 6.49 -4.74 2.91
N ALA A 49 5.49 -3.87 2.83
CA ALA A 49 5.59 -2.55 2.26
C ALA A 49 5.37 -1.49 3.35
N LYS A 50 6.27 -0.51 3.44
CA LYS A 50 6.10 0.71 4.22
C LYS A 50 5.85 1.84 3.24
N LEU A 51 4.65 2.40 3.27
CA LEU A 51 4.26 3.58 2.51
C LEU A 51 4.27 4.77 3.47
N SER A 52 4.91 5.86 3.10
CA SER A 52 5.06 7.03 3.94
C SER A 52 4.66 8.28 3.19
N CYS A 53 3.88 9.14 3.83
CA CYS A 53 3.45 10.42 3.29
C CYS A 53 3.59 11.50 4.36
N LYS A 54 4.20 12.64 4.01
CA LYS A 54 4.29 13.80 4.88
C LYS A 54 3.03 14.63 4.77
N GLU A 55 2.08 14.36 5.64
CA GLU A 55 0.81 15.04 5.72
C GLU A 55 0.55 15.49 7.17
N ALA A 56 0.41 16.80 7.35
CA ALA A 56 0.30 17.37 8.71
C ALA A 56 -1.03 17.02 9.39
N ASP A 57 -2.11 16.99 8.62
CA ASP A 57 -3.48 16.80 9.11
C ASP A 57 -4.23 15.84 8.16
N PRO A 58 -3.99 14.53 8.29
CA PRO A 58 -4.63 13.54 7.44
C PRO A 58 -6.15 13.49 7.69
N LEU A 59 -6.91 13.40 6.60
CA LEU A 59 -8.34 13.14 6.67
C LEU A 59 -8.57 11.70 7.13
N VAL A 60 -9.32 11.54 8.22
CA VAL A 60 -9.61 10.26 8.84
C VAL A 60 -11.10 10.17 9.17
N THR A 61 -11.84 9.45 8.35
CA THR A 61 -13.26 9.13 8.54
C THR A 61 -13.45 7.69 9.01
N TYR A 62 -12.67 6.78 8.43
CA TYR A 62 -12.65 5.36 8.77
C TYR A 62 -11.79 5.08 10.00
N LYS A 63 -12.05 3.96 10.66
CA LYS A 63 -11.36 3.53 11.87
C LYS A 63 -10.46 2.34 11.60
N LYS A 64 -9.51 2.11 12.50
CA LYS A 64 -8.65 0.93 12.48
C LYS A 64 -9.47 -0.36 12.36
N GLY A 65 -9.15 -1.15 11.34
CA GLY A 65 -9.78 -2.44 11.05
C GLY A 65 -11.04 -2.36 10.19
N ASP A 66 -11.52 -1.17 9.84
CA ASP A 66 -12.59 -1.04 8.86
C ASP A 66 -12.10 -1.55 7.48
N PHE A 67 -12.99 -2.23 6.78
CA PHE A 67 -12.77 -2.70 5.41
C PHE A 67 -13.90 -2.15 4.53
N SER A 68 -13.56 -1.28 3.58
CA SER A 68 -14.54 -0.63 2.70
C SER A 68 -13.91 -0.28 1.36
N ASP A 69 -14.73 -0.30 0.30
CA ASP A 69 -14.33 0.15 -1.04
C ASP A 69 -14.10 1.67 -1.11
N ASP A 70 -14.60 2.43 -0.12
CA ASP A 70 -14.55 3.90 -0.10
C ASP A 70 -13.43 4.43 0.81
N VAL A 71 -12.49 3.60 1.29
CA VAL A 71 -11.38 4.06 2.14
C VAL A 71 -10.47 5.06 1.42
N CYS A 72 -10.49 5.07 0.10
CA CYS A 72 -9.74 6.04 -0.72
C CYS A 72 -10.26 7.48 -0.59
N ASP A 73 -11.42 7.72 0.01
CA ASP A 73 -11.93 9.05 0.33
C ASP A 73 -11.20 9.69 1.51
N ASP A 74 -10.51 8.90 2.34
CA ASP A 74 -9.61 9.36 3.39
C ASP A 74 -8.19 9.62 2.85
N SER A 75 -7.31 10.15 3.72
CA SER A 75 -5.87 10.17 3.44
C SER A 75 -5.36 8.73 3.34
N CYS A 76 -5.22 8.27 2.10
CA CYS A 76 -4.97 6.89 1.74
C CYS A 76 -3.74 6.77 0.86
N MET A 77 -2.99 5.70 1.03
CA MET A 77 -1.94 5.29 0.11
C MET A 77 -2.27 3.93 -0.51
N GLU A 78 -1.98 3.81 -1.79
CA GLU A 78 -2.29 2.61 -2.54
C GLU A 78 -1.04 1.91 -3.04
N TRP A 79 -1.10 0.58 -3.10
CA TRP A 79 -0.07 -0.27 -3.67
C TRP A 79 -0.68 -1.28 -4.63
N PHE A 80 -0.34 -1.14 -5.90
CA PHE A 80 -0.72 -2.08 -6.95
C PHE A 80 0.46 -3.00 -7.22
N ILE A 81 0.25 -4.30 -7.11
CA ILE A 81 1.31 -5.27 -7.34
C ILE A 81 0.83 -6.48 -8.15
N ASP A 82 1.57 -6.83 -9.17
CA ASP A 82 1.44 -8.08 -9.90
C ASP A 82 2.66 -8.95 -9.60
N PHE A 83 2.45 -9.98 -8.78
CA PHE A 83 3.50 -10.94 -8.42
C PHE A 83 3.81 -11.95 -9.53
N LEU A 84 2.91 -12.11 -10.48
CA LEU A 84 3.00 -13.10 -11.56
C LEU A 84 2.57 -12.47 -12.88
N PRO A 85 3.38 -11.56 -13.45
CA PRO A 85 3.03 -10.86 -14.67
C PRO A 85 2.61 -11.80 -15.80
N GLY A 86 1.44 -11.53 -16.37
CA GLY A 86 0.85 -12.35 -17.43
C GLY A 86 -0.07 -13.48 -16.92
N ASN A 87 -0.32 -13.58 -15.60
CA ASN A 87 -1.36 -14.48 -15.10
C ASN A 87 -2.77 -13.93 -15.38
N GLU A 88 -3.76 -14.83 -15.44
CA GLU A 88 -5.15 -14.47 -15.75
C GLU A 88 -5.89 -13.81 -14.57
N LYS A 89 -5.33 -13.86 -13.36
CA LYS A 89 -5.97 -13.28 -12.16
C LYS A 89 -5.69 -11.79 -11.99
N GLY A 90 -4.69 -11.27 -12.71
CA GLY A 90 -4.33 -9.86 -12.69
C GLY A 90 -3.45 -9.48 -11.51
N TYR A 91 -3.73 -8.34 -10.89
CA TYR A 91 -2.94 -7.71 -9.84
C TYR A 91 -3.71 -7.62 -8.53
N ILE A 92 -2.98 -7.37 -7.45
CA ILE A 92 -3.54 -7.03 -6.14
C ILE A 92 -3.48 -5.51 -5.97
N ASN A 93 -4.57 -4.91 -5.55
CA ASN A 93 -4.63 -3.54 -5.09
C ASN A 93 -4.78 -3.54 -3.57
N PHE A 94 -3.86 -2.86 -2.90
CA PHE A 94 -3.94 -2.56 -1.47
C PHE A 94 -4.18 -1.07 -1.30
N GLU A 95 -5.14 -0.70 -0.50
CA GLU A 95 -5.42 0.68 -0.09
C GLU A 95 -5.39 0.74 1.43
N GLY A 96 -4.62 1.66 1.99
CA GLY A 96 -4.46 1.79 3.43
C GLY A 96 -4.52 3.23 3.87
N THR A 97 -5.39 3.53 4.85
CA THR A 97 -5.55 4.88 5.40
C THR A 97 -4.60 5.16 6.55
N ALA A 98 -4.43 6.44 6.87
CA ALA A 98 -3.67 6.90 8.05
C ALA A 98 -4.22 6.35 9.39
N ALA A 99 -5.46 5.85 9.42
CA ALA A 99 -6.06 5.20 10.58
C ALA A 99 -6.02 3.67 10.56
N ALA A 100 -5.32 3.06 9.60
CA ALA A 100 -5.30 1.62 9.39
C ALA A 100 -6.67 1.00 9.07
N ALA A 101 -7.52 1.71 8.35
CA ALA A 101 -8.61 1.14 7.57
C ALA A 101 -8.06 0.71 6.21
N MET A 102 -8.66 -0.29 5.58
CA MET A 102 -8.15 -0.81 4.32
C MET A 102 -9.23 -1.21 3.33
N ASN A 103 -8.84 -1.24 2.06
CA ASN A 103 -9.42 -2.05 1.01
C ASN A 103 -8.32 -2.94 0.40
N CYS A 104 -8.66 -4.14 -0.02
CA CYS A 104 -7.74 -5.02 -0.71
C CYS A 104 -8.50 -5.95 -1.65
N GLY A 105 -8.17 -5.91 -2.92
CA GLY A 105 -8.84 -6.70 -3.94
C GLY A 105 -7.90 -7.22 -5.02
N VAL A 106 -8.31 -8.29 -5.67
CA VAL A 106 -7.60 -8.95 -6.77
C VAL A 106 -8.45 -8.92 -8.03
N GLY A 107 -7.89 -8.54 -9.14
CA GLY A 107 -8.58 -8.52 -10.43
C GLY A 107 -7.73 -8.03 -11.59
N THR A 108 -8.28 -8.08 -12.79
CA THR A 108 -7.61 -7.64 -14.02
C THR A 108 -7.91 -6.19 -14.37
N ASP A 109 -8.96 -5.64 -13.77
CA ASP A 109 -9.46 -4.28 -13.99
C ASP A 109 -9.97 -3.70 -12.67
N ARG A 110 -10.00 -2.35 -12.55
CA ARG A 110 -10.47 -1.66 -11.34
C ARG A 110 -11.93 -1.96 -10.98
N ASN A 111 -12.75 -2.31 -11.97
CA ASN A 111 -14.17 -2.60 -11.79
C ASN A 111 -14.45 -4.10 -11.63
N ASP A 112 -13.42 -4.94 -11.71
CA ASP A 112 -13.50 -6.40 -11.63
C ASP A 112 -12.52 -6.93 -10.58
N ARG A 113 -12.64 -6.44 -9.35
CA ARG A 113 -11.84 -6.90 -8.23
C ARG A 113 -12.68 -7.69 -7.24
N THR A 114 -12.17 -8.85 -6.86
CA THR A 114 -12.72 -9.63 -5.75
C THR A 114 -11.99 -9.26 -4.46
N PRO A 115 -12.71 -8.89 -3.39
CA PRO A 115 -12.09 -8.66 -2.07
C PRO A 115 -11.23 -9.84 -1.64
N ILE A 116 -10.01 -9.57 -1.17
CA ILE A 116 -9.01 -10.61 -0.88
C ILE A 116 -9.48 -11.61 0.18
N ASN A 117 -10.21 -11.14 1.19
CA ASN A 117 -10.77 -11.98 2.25
C ASN A 117 -11.78 -13.01 1.75
N LYS A 118 -12.45 -12.74 0.63
CA LYS A 118 -13.33 -13.73 -0.03
C LYS A 118 -12.54 -14.81 -0.77
N MET A 119 -11.29 -14.53 -1.12
CA MET A 119 -10.42 -15.47 -1.83
C MET A 119 -9.62 -16.36 -0.90
N ILE A 120 -9.05 -15.80 0.17
CA ILE A 120 -8.14 -16.51 1.07
C ILE A 120 -8.65 -16.62 2.51
N GLY A 121 -9.81 -16.03 2.82
CA GLY A 121 -10.44 -16.13 4.15
C GLY A 121 -9.91 -15.15 5.21
N GLU A 122 -8.91 -14.35 4.88
CA GLU A 122 -8.31 -13.38 5.79
C GLU A 122 -7.92 -12.08 5.08
N LEU A 123 -7.65 -11.03 5.86
CA LEU A 123 -7.12 -9.76 5.36
C LEU A 123 -5.62 -9.68 5.61
N PRO A 124 -4.88 -8.95 4.76
CA PRO A 124 -3.50 -8.57 5.07
C PRO A 124 -3.42 -7.77 6.37
N THR A 125 -2.32 -7.87 7.07
CA THR A 125 -2.08 -7.04 8.24
C THR A 125 -1.73 -5.62 7.81
N LEU A 126 -2.45 -4.63 8.33
CA LEU A 126 -2.16 -3.21 8.14
C LEU A 126 -1.91 -2.55 9.49
N GLU A 127 -0.80 -1.84 9.57
CA GLU A 127 -0.45 -0.96 10.70
C GLU A 127 -0.29 0.46 10.18
N ALA A 128 -0.79 1.42 10.90
CA ALA A 128 -0.57 2.84 10.62
C ALA A 128 -0.06 3.54 11.88
N GLY A 129 0.74 4.56 11.69
CA GLY A 129 1.32 5.33 12.75
C GLY A 129 2.12 6.50 12.21
N ARG A 130 2.60 7.35 13.10
CA ARG A 130 3.43 8.51 12.76
C ARG A 130 4.90 8.21 13.05
N ASP A 131 5.75 8.52 12.08
CA ASP A 131 7.22 8.37 12.16
C ASP A 131 7.85 9.74 11.83
N GLY A 132 8.07 10.56 12.86
CA GLY A 132 8.51 11.95 12.70
C GLY A 132 7.45 12.82 12.02
N GLU A 133 7.78 13.34 10.83
CA GLU A 133 6.87 14.16 10.01
C GLU A 133 5.99 13.33 9.05
N PHE A 134 6.22 12.00 8.99
CA PHE A 134 5.51 11.06 8.14
C PHE A 134 4.47 10.23 8.89
#